data_ddbb677b78b359bfef1a7aad647c6068
#
_entry.id   ddbb677b78b359bfef1a7aad647c6068
#
_cell.length_a   1.000
_cell.length_b   1.000
_cell.length_c   1.000
_cell.angle_alpha   90.00
_cell.angle_beta   90.00
_cell.angle_gamma   90.00
#
_symmetry.space_group_name_H-M   'P 1'
#
loop_
_entity.id
_entity.type
_entity.pdbx_description
1 polymer ?
#
loop_
_entity_poly.entity_id
_entity_poly.type
_entity_poly.pdbx_seq_one_letter_code
_entity_poly.pdbx_strand_id
1 'polypeptide(L)'
;MSRAGAAGAWAPLRHPQYAMLWGAGLVANTGNWMYDLAARWLMSEFDPSASMVALVQVASALPVFLLAVPAGTLADRCDRRALLIIIQSTMLLLALLMGLLVLGCIAGPASLLLVTLAMGSCVAVMSPTWQAIVPALVTREDLPQAIALHAMSMNISRAIGPALAGVVIAGIGIAWPFLINALTFVVAITALWMWRGYQRVVPAQKESYLAALRTGLAQARDNAALRRTLWRSVLYYVNASSYWALLPLIAREQLKGGPGLFGVLVGCIGAGAVGGAMFLPALRARLGLDRVQQLGQVATTIALLGFALLSIPVLGMLAALLAGASWLASLSSLNVAAQLAMSEPLRGRGMALYTAVFYGCLAAGSLLWGQVATWTSVTATLLAAAALAVAALLPARHLPIGARPAG
;
A
#
# COMPACT_ATOMS: atom_id res chain seq x y z
N MET A 1 -33.07 4.95 -28.13
CA MET A 1 -32.63 4.82 -26.73
C MET A 1 -32.37 3.35 -26.45
N SER A 2 -31.13 2.91 -26.69
CA SER A 2 -30.65 1.54 -26.48
C SER A 2 -30.51 1.30 -24.97
N ARG A 3 -31.12 0.25 -24.46
CA ARG A 3 -30.87 -0.31 -23.12
C ARG A 3 -29.43 -0.83 -23.09
N ALA A 4 -28.47 0.02 -22.75
CA ALA A 4 -27.18 -0.42 -22.25
C ALA A 4 -27.48 -1.17 -20.93
N GLY A 5 -27.56 -2.50 -21.00
CA GLY A 5 -27.67 -3.34 -19.85
C GLY A 5 -26.50 -3.03 -18.94
N ALA A 6 -26.78 -2.64 -17.68
CA ALA A 6 -25.75 -2.42 -16.68
C ALA A 6 -24.88 -3.69 -16.63
N ALA A 7 -23.69 -3.65 -17.19
CA ALA A 7 -22.72 -4.73 -17.10
C ALA A 7 -22.52 -5.02 -15.62
N GLY A 8 -22.84 -6.23 -15.16
CA GLY A 8 -22.77 -6.57 -13.75
C GLY A 8 -21.35 -6.38 -13.22
N ALA A 9 -21.18 -6.07 -11.94
CA ALA A 9 -19.87 -5.84 -11.31
C ALA A 9 -18.83 -6.93 -11.61
N TRP A 10 -19.27 -8.13 -11.98
CA TRP A 10 -18.46 -9.31 -12.31
C TRP A 10 -18.28 -9.53 -13.81
N ALA A 11 -18.79 -8.64 -14.67
CA ALA A 11 -18.70 -8.77 -16.14
C ALA A 11 -17.27 -9.01 -16.66
N PRO A 12 -16.21 -8.34 -16.13
CA PRO A 12 -14.85 -8.58 -16.60
C PRO A 12 -14.37 -10.03 -16.44
N LEU A 13 -14.91 -10.80 -15.47
CA LEU A 13 -14.53 -12.20 -15.28
C LEU A 13 -15.06 -13.14 -16.39
N ARG A 14 -15.93 -12.64 -17.27
CA ARG A 14 -16.36 -13.37 -18.48
C ARG A 14 -15.23 -13.43 -19.53
N HIS A 15 -14.24 -12.55 -19.44
CA HIS A 15 -13.04 -12.59 -20.28
C HIS A 15 -12.03 -13.59 -19.68
N PRO A 16 -11.79 -14.77 -20.29
CA PRO A 16 -11.00 -15.85 -19.66
C PRO A 16 -9.57 -15.41 -19.30
N GLN A 17 -8.95 -14.59 -20.16
CA GLN A 17 -7.59 -14.09 -19.93
C GLN A 17 -7.55 -13.14 -18.72
N TYR A 18 -8.56 -12.26 -18.59
CA TYR A 18 -8.67 -11.37 -17.44
C TYR A 18 -8.92 -12.15 -16.15
N ALA A 19 -9.87 -13.10 -16.16
CA ALA A 19 -10.22 -13.92 -15.00
C ALA A 19 -9.01 -14.72 -14.49
N MET A 20 -8.25 -15.34 -15.40
CA MET A 20 -7.03 -16.09 -15.08
C MET A 20 -5.97 -15.20 -14.44
N LEU A 21 -5.65 -14.05 -15.07
CA LEU A 21 -4.64 -13.12 -14.57
C LEU A 21 -5.09 -12.43 -13.28
N TRP A 22 -6.39 -12.10 -13.15
CA TRP A 22 -6.95 -11.54 -11.93
C TRP A 22 -6.87 -12.52 -10.76
N GLY A 23 -7.22 -13.79 -10.97
CA GLY A 23 -7.13 -14.85 -9.96
C GLY A 23 -5.67 -15.09 -9.53
N ALA A 24 -4.75 -15.20 -10.49
CA ALA A 24 -3.33 -15.34 -10.22
C ALA A 24 -2.77 -14.13 -9.46
N GLY A 25 -3.21 -12.92 -9.83
CA GLY A 25 -2.85 -11.67 -9.14
C GLY A 25 -3.38 -11.63 -7.70
N LEU A 26 -4.60 -12.11 -7.45
CA LEU A 26 -5.16 -12.22 -6.09
C LEU A 26 -4.29 -13.15 -5.22
N VAL A 27 -3.89 -14.31 -5.75
CA VAL A 27 -3.02 -15.28 -5.05
C VAL A 27 -1.65 -14.66 -4.78
N ALA A 28 -1.00 -14.04 -5.78
CA ALA A 28 0.31 -13.43 -5.63
C ALA A 28 0.28 -12.24 -4.64
N ASN A 29 -0.75 -11.39 -4.69
CA ASN A 29 -0.90 -10.29 -3.73
C ASN A 29 -1.11 -10.81 -2.30
N THR A 30 -1.85 -11.92 -2.13
CA THR A 30 -2.03 -12.55 -0.81
C THR A 30 -0.69 -13.05 -0.28
N GLY A 31 0.13 -13.72 -1.11
CA GLY A 31 1.50 -14.11 -0.76
C GLY A 31 2.38 -12.92 -0.38
N ASN A 32 2.30 -11.81 -1.11
CA ASN A 32 3.05 -10.59 -0.79
C ASN A 32 2.69 -10.01 0.58
N TRP A 33 1.41 -10.02 0.96
CA TRP A 33 0.99 -9.60 2.30
C TRP A 33 1.44 -10.57 3.39
N MET A 34 1.52 -11.88 3.07
CA MET A 34 2.11 -12.88 3.98
C MET A 34 3.60 -12.61 4.18
N TYR A 35 4.35 -12.36 3.11
CA TYR A 35 5.76 -11.98 3.15
C TYR A 35 5.98 -10.73 4.01
N ASP A 36 5.22 -9.67 3.75
CA ASP A 36 5.38 -8.38 4.44
C ASP A 36 5.14 -8.52 5.97
N LEU A 37 4.13 -9.28 6.38
CA LEU A 37 3.91 -9.58 7.79
C LEU A 37 5.06 -10.38 8.39
N ALA A 38 5.50 -11.45 7.72
CA ALA A 38 6.58 -12.31 8.20
C ALA A 38 7.90 -11.55 8.32
N ALA A 39 8.22 -10.68 7.36
CA ALA A 39 9.43 -9.86 7.37
C ALA A 39 9.44 -8.89 8.57
N ARG A 40 8.33 -8.23 8.86
CA ARG A 40 8.20 -7.31 10.01
C ARG A 40 8.29 -8.05 11.34
N TRP A 41 7.63 -9.21 11.45
CA TRP A 41 7.70 -10.03 12.65
C TRP A 41 9.12 -10.59 12.85
N LEU A 42 9.72 -11.15 11.81
CA LEU A 42 11.08 -11.71 11.86
C LEU A 42 12.12 -10.67 12.28
N MET A 43 12.00 -9.42 11.80
CA MET A 43 12.89 -8.35 12.26
C MET A 43 12.75 -8.12 13.76
N SER A 44 11.53 -8.15 14.32
CA SER A 44 11.32 -7.99 15.77
C SER A 44 11.85 -9.15 16.60
N GLU A 45 12.11 -10.33 15.97
CA GLU A 45 12.78 -11.47 16.61
C GLU A 45 14.31 -11.32 16.54
N PHE A 46 14.85 -10.81 15.43
CA PHE A 46 16.29 -10.58 15.28
C PHE A 46 16.79 -9.42 16.14
N ASP A 47 16.06 -8.31 16.10
CA ASP A 47 16.40 -7.09 16.82
C ASP A 47 15.09 -6.38 17.21
N PRO A 48 14.75 -6.38 18.51
CA PRO A 48 13.52 -5.78 19.02
C PRO A 48 13.57 -4.25 19.07
N SER A 49 14.68 -3.60 18.64
CA SER A 49 14.73 -2.15 18.58
C SER A 49 13.70 -1.59 17.59
N ALA A 50 13.01 -0.56 18.01
CA ALA A 50 11.94 0.03 17.19
C ALA A 50 12.47 0.60 15.86
N SER A 51 13.72 1.07 15.83
CA SER A 51 14.38 1.56 14.61
C SER A 51 14.58 0.42 13.59
N MET A 52 15.05 -0.76 14.02
CA MET A 52 15.26 -1.88 13.11
C MET A 52 13.94 -2.44 12.57
N VAL A 53 12.92 -2.55 13.41
CA VAL A 53 11.57 -2.95 12.98
C VAL A 53 10.98 -1.95 11.98
N ALA A 54 11.16 -0.65 12.22
CA ALA A 54 10.72 0.41 11.30
C ALA A 54 11.48 0.42 9.97
N LEU A 55 12.76 0.00 9.95
CA LEU A 55 13.56 -0.10 8.73
C LEU A 55 12.98 -1.10 7.72
N VAL A 56 12.23 -2.12 8.14
CA VAL A 56 11.53 -3.02 7.20
C VAL A 56 10.48 -2.25 6.39
N GLN A 57 9.74 -1.34 7.03
CA GLN A 57 8.78 -0.48 6.32
C GLN A 57 9.50 0.49 5.37
N VAL A 58 10.65 1.02 5.79
CA VAL A 58 11.48 1.88 4.94
C VAL A 58 12.00 1.11 3.74
N ALA A 59 12.53 -0.09 3.94
CA ALA A 59 13.03 -0.96 2.87
C ALA A 59 11.95 -1.31 1.84
N SER A 60 10.70 -1.46 2.27
CA SER A 60 9.57 -1.68 1.37
C SER A 60 9.14 -0.41 0.62
N ALA A 61 9.11 0.75 1.28
CA ALA A 61 8.53 1.98 0.74
C ALA A 61 9.53 2.83 -0.05
N LEU A 62 10.80 2.88 0.37
CA LEU A 62 11.84 3.72 -0.23
C LEU A 62 12.06 3.43 -1.72
N PRO A 63 12.14 2.15 -2.18
CA PRO A 63 12.28 1.89 -3.61
C PRO A 63 11.09 2.41 -4.43
N VAL A 64 9.88 2.29 -3.90
CA VAL A 64 8.68 2.81 -4.60
C VAL A 64 8.74 4.33 -4.70
N PHE A 65 9.18 5.02 -3.65
CA PHE A 65 9.42 6.46 -3.68
C PHE A 65 10.46 6.85 -4.74
N LEU A 66 11.61 6.18 -4.76
CA LEU A 66 12.71 6.50 -5.69
C LEU A 66 12.42 6.08 -7.13
N LEU A 67 11.74 4.95 -7.32
CA LEU A 67 11.54 4.33 -8.62
C LEU A 67 10.15 4.61 -9.23
N ALA A 68 9.23 5.30 -8.53
CA ALA A 68 7.87 5.54 -9.01
C ALA A 68 7.82 6.11 -10.44
N VAL A 69 8.69 7.04 -10.76
CA VAL A 69 8.73 7.67 -12.10
C VAL A 69 9.54 6.84 -13.11
N PRO A 70 10.77 6.34 -12.80
CA PRO A 70 11.47 5.43 -13.72
C PRO A 70 10.69 4.16 -14.04
N ALA A 71 9.95 3.62 -13.08
CA ALA A 71 9.14 2.43 -13.25
C ALA A 71 8.06 2.59 -14.34
N GLY A 72 7.37 3.73 -14.34
CA GLY A 72 6.39 4.05 -15.40
C GLY A 72 7.05 4.10 -16.78
N THR A 73 8.21 4.76 -16.91
CA THR A 73 8.93 4.84 -18.20
C THR A 73 9.45 3.48 -18.66
N LEU A 74 9.83 2.61 -17.73
CA LEU A 74 10.26 1.23 -18.06
C LEU A 74 9.08 0.39 -18.55
N ALA A 75 7.92 0.49 -17.89
CA ALA A 75 6.68 -0.18 -18.28
C ALA A 75 6.19 0.23 -19.67
N ASP A 76 6.49 1.48 -20.09
CA ASP A 76 6.13 1.99 -21.42
C ASP A 76 7.13 1.60 -22.53
N ARG A 77 8.39 1.28 -22.17
CA ARG A 77 9.45 0.96 -23.16
C ARG A 77 9.63 -0.52 -23.39
N CYS A 78 9.31 -1.35 -22.40
CA CYS A 78 9.51 -2.78 -22.46
C CYS A 78 8.25 -3.53 -22.88
N ASP A 79 8.44 -4.74 -23.35
CA ASP A 79 7.33 -5.69 -23.46
C ASP A 79 6.77 -5.98 -22.07
N ARG A 80 5.52 -5.55 -21.86
CA ARG A 80 4.86 -5.59 -20.52
C ARG A 80 4.74 -7.00 -19.97
N ARG A 81 4.46 -7.99 -20.84
CA ARG A 81 4.38 -9.40 -20.43
C ARG A 81 5.74 -9.94 -20.03
N ALA A 82 6.78 -9.72 -20.85
CA ALA A 82 8.13 -10.14 -20.54
C ALA A 82 8.64 -9.46 -19.25
N LEU A 83 8.38 -8.16 -19.11
CA LEU A 83 8.74 -7.39 -17.90
C LEU A 83 8.07 -7.95 -16.65
N LEU A 84 6.76 -8.27 -16.69
CA LEU A 84 6.06 -8.89 -15.57
C LEU A 84 6.61 -10.27 -15.23
N ILE A 85 6.96 -11.09 -16.22
CA ILE A 85 7.57 -12.41 -16.00
C ILE A 85 8.93 -12.24 -15.31
N ILE A 86 9.77 -11.33 -15.78
CA ILE A 86 11.08 -11.05 -15.16
C ILE A 86 10.92 -10.60 -13.71
N ILE A 87 10.02 -9.63 -13.46
CA ILE A 87 9.76 -9.13 -12.11
C ILE A 87 9.26 -10.24 -11.19
N GLN A 88 8.26 -11.01 -11.61
CA GLN A 88 7.70 -12.11 -10.83
C GLN A 88 8.72 -13.22 -10.56
N SER A 89 9.59 -13.54 -11.55
CA SER A 89 10.67 -14.49 -11.38
C SER A 89 11.73 -14.00 -10.40
N THR A 90 12.06 -12.70 -10.43
CA THR A 90 12.96 -12.10 -9.45
C THR A 90 12.36 -12.16 -8.04
N MET A 91 11.07 -11.82 -7.89
CA MET A 91 10.36 -11.88 -6.60
C MET A 91 10.27 -13.33 -6.08
N LEU A 92 10.06 -14.30 -6.95
CA LEU A 92 10.10 -15.73 -6.62
C LEU A 92 11.46 -16.11 -6.03
N LEU A 93 12.55 -15.76 -6.71
CA LEU A 93 13.90 -16.08 -6.26
C LEU A 93 14.24 -15.40 -4.93
N LEU A 94 13.84 -14.14 -4.75
CA LEU A 94 14.03 -13.40 -3.50
C LEU A 94 13.23 -14.01 -2.34
N ALA A 95 11.98 -14.39 -2.57
CA ALA A 95 11.13 -15.03 -1.57
C ALA A 95 11.66 -16.42 -1.19
N LEU A 96 12.07 -17.22 -2.19
CA LEU A 96 12.70 -18.52 -1.98
C LEU A 96 14.02 -18.39 -1.22
N LEU A 97 14.88 -17.46 -1.62
CA LEU A 97 16.15 -17.16 -0.94
C LEU A 97 15.88 -16.83 0.54
N MET A 98 14.95 -15.92 0.83
CA MET A 98 14.65 -15.54 2.22
C MET A 98 14.12 -16.72 3.03
N GLY A 99 13.20 -17.52 2.47
CA GLY A 99 12.68 -18.71 3.11
C GLY A 99 13.76 -19.74 3.43
N LEU A 100 14.70 -19.98 2.51
CA LEU A 100 15.81 -20.91 2.70
C LEU A 100 16.83 -20.38 3.71
N LEU A 101 17.15 -19.07 3.72
CA LEU A 101 18.01 -18.45 4.71
C LEU A 101 17.44 -18.61 6.13
N VAL A 102 16.12 -18.45 6.28
CA VAL A 102 15.43 -18.63 7.57
C VAL A 102 15.44 -20.10 7.98
N LEU A 103 15.14 -21.04 7.08
CA LEU A 103 15.21 -22.49 7.37
C LEU A 103 16.62 -22.94 7.77
N GLY A 104 17.64 -22.39 7.09
CA GLY A 104 19.04 -22.68 7.40
C GLY A 104 19.57 -21.99 8.65
N CYS A 105 18.75 -21.19 9.36
CA CYS A 105 19.18 -20.39 10.52
C CYS A 105 20.36 -19.45 10.24
N ILE A 106 20.54 -19.02 8.97
CA ILE A 106 21.60 -18.09 8.54
C ILE A 106 21.05 -16.72 8.15
N ALA A 107 19.73 -16.53 8.25
CA ALA A 107 19.11 -15.23 8.06
C ALA A 107 19.49 -14.27 9.19
N GLY A 108 19.67 -13.00 8.84
CA GLY A 108 19.94 -11.92 9.81
C GLY A 108 19.28 -10.61 9.39
N PRO A 109 19.37 -9.56 10.22
CA PRO A 109 18.75 -8.26 9.93
C PRO A 109 19.15 -7.69 8.57
N ALA A 110 20.43 -7.76 8.22
CA ALA A 110 20.95 -7.25 6.95
C ALA A 110 20.39 -7.98 5.74
N SER A 111 20.35 -9.33 5.76
CA SER A 111 19.80 -10.12 4.66
C SER A 111 18.29 -9.84 4.48
N LEU A 112 17.55 -9.72 5.58
CA LEU A 112 16.12 -9.39 5.55
C LEU A 112 15.87 -8.00 4.94
N LEU A 113 16.62 -6.99 5.35
CA LEU A 113 16.50 -5.64 4.81
C LEU A 113 16.86 -5.57 3.33
N LEU A 114 17.96 -6.22 2.90
CA LEU A 114 18.38 -6.25 1.50
C LEU A 114 17.35 -6.94 0.61
N VAL A 115 16.85 -8.10 1.03
CA VAL A 115 15.80 -8.83 0.26
C VAL A 115 14.51 -8.02 0.24
N THR A 116 14.11 -7.40 1.35
CA THR A 116 12.91 -6.55 1.39
C THR A 116 13.06 -5.30 0.49
N LEU A 117 14.23 -4.68 0.46
CA LEU A 117 14.54 -3.57 -0.44
C LEU A 117 14.44 -3.99 -1.92
N ALA A 118 14.99 -5.15 -2.26
CA ALA A 118 14.90 -5.72 -3.60
C ALA A 118 13.44 -6.07 -3.99
N MET A 119 12.66 -6.65 -3.05
CA MET A 119 11.23 -6.90 -3.24
C MET A 119 10.46 -5.60 -3.48
N GLY A 120 10.71 -4.56 -2.68
CA GLY A 120 10.11 -3.23 -2.85
C GLY A 120 10.45 -2.61 -4.22
N SER A 121 11.67 -2.82 -4.73
CA SER A 121 12.08 -2.39 -6.07
C SER A 121 11.28 -3.11 -7.17
N CYS A 122 11.05 -4.40 -7.02
CA CYS A 122 10.19 -5.17 -7.91
C CYS A 122 8.74 -4.67 -7.89
N VAL A 123 8.18 -4.42 -6.70
CA VAL A 123 6.82 -3.86 -6.54
C VAL A 123 6.69 -2.50 -7.20
N ALA A 124 7.70 -1.64 -7.10
CA ALA A 124 7.71 -0.33 -7.73
C ALA A 124 7.52 -0.39 -9.26
N VAL A 125 8.14 -1.37 -9.92
CA VAL A 125 8.04 -1.57 -11.37
C VAL A 125 6.79 -2.39 -11.74
N MET A 126 6.40 -3.34 -10.93
CA MET A 126 5.24 -4.21 -11.17
C MET A 126 3.94 -3.42 -11.23
N SER A 127 3.72 -2.48 -10.32
CA SER A 127 2.44 -1.76 -10.18
C SER A 127 2.03 -1.01 -11.46
N PRO A 128 2.84 -0.11 -12.07
CA PRO A 128 2.47 0.57 -13.30
C PRO A 128 2.37 -0.40 -14.49
N THR A 129 3.21 -1.43 -14.54
CA THR A 129 3.18 -2.43 -15.61
C THR A 129 1.87 -3.21 -15.60
N TRP A 130 1.40 -3.63 -14.42
CA TRP A 130 0.13 -4.31 -14.26
C TRP A 130 -1.06 -3.43 -14.67
N GLN A 131 -1.09 -2.17 -14.23
CA GLN A 131 -2.15 -1.23 -14.61
C GLN A 131 -2.21 -1.01 -16.12
N ALA A 132 -1.07 -1.06 -16.79
CA ALA A 132 -0.98 -0.85 -18.24
C ALA A 132 -1.50 -2.05 -19.07
N ILE A 133 -1.61 -3.26 -18.51
CA ILE A 133 -2.16 -4.43 -19.24
C ILE A 133 -3.67 -4.58 -19.09
N VAL A 134 -4.29 -4.06 -18.06
CA VAL A 134 -5.73 -4.23 -17.79
C VAL A 134 -6.61 -3.81 -18.97
N PRO A 135 -6.36 -2.65 -19.65
CA PRO A 135 -7.16 -2.24 -20.80
C PRO A 135 -7.06 -3.18 -22.01
N ALA A 136 -6.01 -3.99 -22.11
CA ALA A 136 -5.82 -4.96 -23.18
C ALA A 136 -6.54 -6.30 -22.93
N LEU A 137 -7.07 -6.50 -21.71
CA LEU A 137 -7.69 -7.76 -21.28
C LEU A 137 -9.21 -7.74 -21.30
N VAL A 138 -9.82 -6.56 -21.37
CA VAL A 138 -11.27 -6.36 -21.32
C VAL A 138 -11.72 -5.36 -22.36
N THR A 139 -13.03 -5.35 -22.66
CA THR A 139 -13.62 -4.31 -23.53
C THR A 139 -13.60 -2.94 -22.84
N ARG A 140 -13.75 -1.85 -23.63
CA ARG A 140 -13.85 -0.49 -23.07
C ARG A 140 -15.04 -0.33 -22.11
N GLU A 141 -16.11 -1.06 -22.35
CA GLU A 141 -17.32 -1.04 -21.52
C GLU A 141 -17.10 -1.68 -20.15
N ASP A 142 -16.29 -2.75 -20.08
CA ASP A 142 -15.98 -3.49 -18.86
C ASP A 142 -14.77 -2.92 -18.08
N LEU A 143 -14.04 -1.95 -18.65
CA LEU A 143 -12.82 -1.41 -18.05
C LEU A 143 -13.03 -0.78 -16.66
N PRO A 144 -14.09 0.00 -16.39
CA PRO A 144 -14.33 0.53 -15.04
C PRO A 144 -14.53 -0.56 -14.00
N GLN A 145 -15.25 -1.64 -14.36
CA GLN A 145 -15.49 -2.79 -13.49
C GLN A 145 -14.20 -3.61 -13.28
N ALA A 146 -13.35 -3.74 -14.31
CA ALA A 146 -12.06 -4.40 -14.18
C ALA A 146 -11.13 -3.67 -13.20
N ILE A 147 -11.09 -2.34 -13.26
CA ILE A 147 -10.35 -1.52 -12.30
C ILE A 147 -10.90 -1.70 -10.87
N ALA A 148 -12.23 -1.73 -10.73
CA ALA A 148 -12.87 -1.96 -9.43
C ALA A 148 -12.55 -3.35 -8.87
N LEU A 149 -12.59 -4.41 -9.70
CA LEU A 149 -12.22 -5.78 -9.32
C LEU A 149 -10.74 -5.89 -8.93
N HIS A 150 -9.85 -5.18 -9.61
CA HIS A 150 -8.44 -5.13 -9.22
C HIS A 150 -8.27 -4.49 -7.84
N ALA A 151 -8.92 -3.37 -7.58
CA ALA A 151 -8.89 -2.73 -6.26
C ALA A 151 -9.49 -3.64 -5.17
N MET A 152 -10.55 -4.39 -5.48
CA MET A 152 -11.15 -5.38 -4.59
C MET A 152 -10.17 -6.51 -4.28
N SER A 153 -9.48 -7.06 -5.28
CA SER A 153 -8.43 -8.08 -5.11
C SER A 153 -7.35 -7.62 -4.12
N MET A 154 -6.84 -6.38 -4.28
CA MET A 154 -5.84 -5.80 -3.39
C MET A 154 -6.34 -5.70 -1.93
N ASN A 155 -7.60 -5.33 -1.72
CA ASN A 155 -8.17 -5.21 -0.38
C ASN A 155 -8.44 -6.59 0.26
N ILE A 156 -8.91 -7.57 -0.51
CA ILE A 156 -9.07 -8.96 -0.07
C ILE A 156 -7.73 -9.52 0.37
N SER A 157 -6.69 -9.38 -0.45
CA SER A 157 -5.33 -9.85 -0.14
C SER A 157 -4.77 -9.20 1.13
N ARG A 158 -5.02 -7.90 1.31
CA ARG A 158 -4.61 -7.14 2.50
C ARG A 158 -5.30 -7.64 3.78
N ALA A 159 -6.55 -8.06 3.69
CA ALA A 159 -7.29 -8.56 4.84
C ALA A 159 -6.91 -10.02 5.19
N ILE A 160 -6.79 -10.87 4.16
CA ILE A 160 -6.61 -12.32 4.33
C ILE A 160 -5.13 -12.69 4.50
N GLY A 161 -4.23 -12.09 3.71
CA GLY A 161 -2.81 -12.46 3.67
C GLY A 161 -2.13 -12.43 5.05
N PRO A 162 -2.21 -11.32 5.80
CA PRO A 162 -1.61 -11.23 7.12
C PRO A 162 -2.22 -12.21 8.13
N ALA A 163 -3.54 -12.44 8.09
CA ALA A 163 -4.19 -13.42 8.96
C ALA A 163 -3.69 -14.84 8.68
N LEU A 164 -3.60 -15.22 7.39
CA LEU A 164 -3.00 -16.50 6.99
C LEU A 164 -1.55 -16.61 7.43
N ALA A 165 -0.74 -15.55 7.24
CA ALA A 165 0.66 -15.54 7.66
C ALA A 165 0.79 -15.76 9.18
N GLY A 166 -0.04 -15.08 10.00
CA GLY A 166 -0.04 -15.24 11.45
C GLY A 166 -0.35 -16.67 11.87
N VAL A 167 -1.34 -17.32 11.24
CA VAL A 167 -1.69 -18.72 11.49
C VAL A 167 -0.55 -19.66 11.05
N VAL A 168 0.02 -19.44 9.87
CA VAL A 168 1.13 -20.24 9.33
C VAL A 168 2.36 -20.13 10.23
N ILE A 169 2.72 -18.91 10.66
CA ILE A 169 3.88 -18.72 11.57
C ILE A 169 3.65 -19.44 12.88
N ALA A 170 2.47 -19.31 13.48
CA ALA A 170 2.15 -19.94 14.74
C ALA A 170 2.10 -21.48 14.66
N GLY A 171 1.68 -22.04 13.51
CA GLY A 171 1.49 -23.48 13.34
C GLY A 171 2.74 -24.22 12.85
N ILE A 172 3.46 -23.68 11.89
CA ILE A 172 4.55 -24.39 11.18
C ILE A 172 5.85 -23.58 11.08
N GLY A 173 5.86 -22.32 11.53
CA GLY A 173 7.07 -21.50 11.65
C GLY A 173 7.20 -20.36 10.64
N ILE A 174 8.14 -19.45 10.94
CA ILE A 174 8.31 -18.16 10.28
C ILE A 174 8.86 -18.25 8.86
N ALA A 175 9.52 -19.35 8.48
CA ALA A 175 10.04 -19.54 7.13
C ALA A 175 8.94 -19.75 6.08
N TRP A 176 7.84 -20.35 6.47
CA TRP A 176 6.80 -20.81 5.55
C TRP A 176 6.06 -19.70 4.81
N PRO A 177 5.74 -18.53 5.37
CA PRO A 177 5.15 -17.44 4.60
C PRO A 177 6.04 -16.99 3.42
N PHE A 178 7.37 -17.02 3.56
CA PHE A 178 8.29 -16.70 2.47
C PHE A 178 8.23 -17.76 1.37
N LEU A 179 8.22 -19.04 1.73
CA LEU A 179 8.15 -20.15 0.77
C LEU A 179 6.78 -20.24 0.08
N ILE A 180 5.69 -20.02 0.82
CA ILE A 180 4.35 -19.92 0.25
C ILE A 180 4.27 -18.76 -0.73
N ASN A 181 4.83 -17.60 -0.40
CA ASN A 181 4.89 -16.48 -1.33
C ASN A 181 5.67 -16.83 -2.60
N ALA A 182 6.80 -17.54 -2.50
CA ALA A 182 7.51 -18.03 -3.67
C ALA A 182 6.60 -18.89 -4.56
N LEU A 183 5.82 -19.79 -3.98
CA LEU A 183 4.86 -20.63 -4.73
C LEU A 183 3.77 -19.78 -5.40
N THR A 184 3.28 -18.70 -4.76
CA THR A 184 2.28 -17.82 -5.38
C THR A 184 2.81 -17.12 -6.63
N PHE A 185 4.10 -16.80 -6.68
CA PHE A 185 4.72 -16.26 -7.91
C PHE A 185 4.80 -17.28 -9.03
N VAL A 186 4.97 -18.58 -8.73
CA VAL A 186 4.89 -19.63 -9.77
C VAL A 186 3.52 -19.61 -10.43
N VAL A 187 2.43 -19.46 -9.64
CA VAL A 187 1.07 -19.33 -10.18
C VAL A 187 0.95 -18.11 -11.09
N ALA A 188 1.48 -16.96 -10.67
CA ALA A 188 1.42 -15.73 -11.45
C ALA A 188 2.24 -15.81 -12.76
N ILE A 189 3.44 -16.38 -12.70
CA ILE A 189 4.29 -16.61 -13.88
C ILE A 189 3.60 -17.56 -14.85
N THR A 190 3.03 -18.67 -14.37
CA THR A 190 2.30 -19.63 -15.20
C THR A 190 1.11 -18.98 -15.90
N ALA A 191 0.32 -18.15 -15.19
CA ALA A 191 -0.78 -17.42 -15.79
C ALA A 191 -0.29 -16.43 -16.87
N LEU A 192 0.82 -15.73 -16.66
CA LEU A 192 1.43 -14.87 -17.67
C LEU A 192 1.92 -15.66 -18.90
N TRP A 193 2.49 -16.87 -18.71
CA TRP A 193 2.88 -17.75 -19.81
C TRP A 193 1.68 -18.29 -20.58
N MET A 194 0.58 -18.58 -19.92
CA MET A 194 -0.66 -19.04 -20.54
C MET A 194 -1.45 -17.94 -21.24
N TRP A 195 -1.12 -16.67 -21.02
CA TRP A 195 -1.81 -15.55 -21.64
C TRP A 195 -1.63 -15.54 -23.16
N ARG A 196 -2.70 -15.90 -23.88
CA ARG A 196 -2.77 -15.93 -25.36
C ARG A 196 -3.28 -14.59 -25.90
N GLY A 197 -2.89 -14.26 -27.13
CA GLY A 197 -3.37 -13.05 -27.81
C GLY A 197 -2.75 -11.76 -27.32
N TYR A 198 -1.64 -11.82 -26.55
CA TYR A 198 -0.89 -10.62 -26.19
C TYR A 198 -0.34 -9.94 -27.44
N GLN A 199 -0.72 -8.68 -27.64
CA GLN A 199 -0.15 -7.82 -28.69
C GLN A 199 0.89 -6.92 -28.06
N ARG A 200 2.11 -6.95 -28.60
CA ARG A 200 3.18 -6.09 -28.14
C ARG A 200 2.80 -4.62 -28.41
N VAL A 201 2.66 -3.85 -27.35
CA VAL A 201 2.40 -2.41 -27.48
C VAL A 201 3.70 -1.72 -27.88
N VAL A 202 3.67 -0.98 -29.00
CA VAL A 202 4.82 -0.17 -29.43
C VAL A 202 4.95 1.02 -28.47
N PRO A 203 6.16 1.29 -27.94
CA PRO A 203 6.36 2.35 -26.97
C PRO A 203 5.99 3.73 -27.52
N ALA A 204 5.23 4.50 -26.75
CA ALA A 204 4.98 5.92 -27.03
C ALA A 204 6.23 6.77 -26.70
N GLN A 205 6.26 8.00 -27.24
CA GLN A 205 7.43 8.89 -27.23
C GLN A 205 8.08 9.11 -25.86
N LYS A 206 9.42 9.30 -25.92
CA LYS A 206 10.36 9.36 -24.80
C LYS A 206 10.27 10.70 -24.04
N GLU A 207 9.66 10.75 -22.86
CA GLU A 207 9.99 11.81 -21.89
C GLU A 207 11.11 11.36 -20.94
N SER A 208 12.03 12.28 -20.62
CA SER A 208 13.08 12.04 -19.62
C SER A 208 12.50 12.04 -18.21
N TYR A 209 12.98 11.14 -17.33
CA TYR A 209 12.64 11.10 -15.90
C TYR A 209 12.70 12.46 -15.22
N LEU A 210 13.83 13.17 -15.40
CA LEU A 210 14.04 14.50 -14.80
C LEU A 210 13.05 15.54 -15.34
N ALA A 211 12.66 15.45 -16.62
CA ALA A 211 11.65 16.34 -17.19
C ALA A 211 10.27 16.09 -16.57
N ALA A 212 9.85 14.83 -16.42
CA ALA A 212 8.57 14.49 -15.78
C ALA A 212 8.53 14.93 -14.30
N LEU A 213 9.62 14.75 -13.56
CA LEU A 213 9.73 15.20 -12.16
C LEU A 213 9.72 16.73 -12.07
N ARG A 214 10.50 17.42 -12.91
CA ARG A 214 10.51 18.89 -12.96
C ARG A 214 9.15 19.45 -13.30
N THR A 215 8.47 18.87 -14.30
CA THR A 215 7.12 19.28 -14.67
C THR A 215 6.12 19.04 -13.53
N GLY A 216 6.20 17.90 -12.86
CA GLY A 216 5.37 17.60 -11.67
C GLY A 216 5.60 18.59 -10.52
N LEU A 217 6.87 18.94 -10.24
CA LEU A 217 7.23 19.92 -9.21
C LEU A 217 6.80 21.34 -9.59
N ALA A 218 7.00 21.75 -10.85
CA ALA A 218 6.52 23.04 -11.35
C ALA A 218 4.99 23.13 -11.21
N GLN A 219 4.29 22.06 -11.62
CA GLN A 219 2.84 21.97 -11.48
C GLN A 219 2.38 22.06 -10.00
N ALA A 220 3.09 21.43 -9.07
CA ALA A 220 2.76 21.51 -7.64
C ALA A 220 3.01 22.93 -7.10
N ARG A 221 4.01 23.64 -7.64
CA ARG A 221 4.31 25.03 -7.28
C ARG A 221 3.21 25.99 -7.76
N ASP A 222 2.74 25.81 -8.99
CA ASP A 222 1.81 26.73 -9.63
C ASP A 222 0.34 26.39 -9.30
N ASN A 223 0.04 25.14 -8.96
CA ASN A 223 -1.30 24.68 -8.63
C ASN A 223 -1.53 24.63 -7.11
N ALA A 224 -2.22 25.64 -6.60
CA ALA A 224 -2.53 25.75 -5.18
C ALA A 224 -3.37 24.57 -4.63
N ALA A 225 -4.28 24.00 -5.42
CA ALA A 225 -5.13 22.87 -5.00
C ALA A 225 -4.28 21.59 -4.83
N LEU A 226 -3.39 21.30 -5.78
CA LEU A 226 -2.45 20.18 -5.67
C LEU A 226 -1.50 20.38 -4.48
N ARG A 227 -0.92 21.56 -4.33
CA ARG A 227 -0.01 21.89 -3.22
C ARG A 227 -0.68 21.71 -1.85
N ARG A 228 -1.93 22.14 -1.68
CA ARG A 228 -2.69 21.93 -0.44
C ARG A 228 -2.92 20.43 -0.19
N THR A 229 -3.27 19.68 -1.21
CA THR A 229 -3.48 18.23 -1.11
C THR A 229 -2.18 17.51 -0.72
N LEU A 230 -1.03 17.89 -1.30
CA LEU A 230 0.27 17.31 -0.94
C LEU A 230 0.65 17.61 0.51
N TRP A 231 0.46 18.85 0.99
CA TRP A 231 0.71 19.20 2.39
C TRP A 231 -0.21 18.41 3.35
N ARG A 232 -1.49 18.27 3.01
CA ARG A 232 -2.42 17.44 3.80
C ARG A 232 -1.98 15.98 3.81
N SER A 233 -1.44 15.49 2.69
CA SER A 233 -0.89 14.13 2.59
C SER A 233 0.33 13.96 3.51
N VAL A 234 1.25 14.90 3.53
CA VAL A 234 2.41 14.88 4.45
C VAL A 234 1.94 14.85 5.90
N LEU A 235 1.04 15.77 6.29
CA LEU A 235 0.52 15.85 7.66
C LEU A 235 -0.20 14.57 8.10
N TYR A 236 -0.84 13.86 7.18
CA TYR A 236 -1.53 12.60 7.49
C TYR A 236 -0.56 11.40 7.51
N TYR A 237 0.19 11.19 6.42
CA TYR A 237 0.95 9.96 6.24
C TYR A 237 2.16 9.84 7.17
N VAL A 238 2.80 10.95 7.52
CA VAL A 238 3.87 10.94 8.54
C VAL A 238 3.33 10.45 9.88
N ASN A 239 2.14 10.92 10.31
CA ASN A 239 1.55 10.46 11.55
C ASN A 239 1.10 8.98 11.48
N ALA A 240 0.42 8.60 10.40
CA ALA A 240 -0.07 7.25 10.22
C ALA A 240 1.05 6.22 10.08
N SER A 241 2.23 6.60 9.57
CA SER A 241 3.37 5.70 9.48
C SER A 241 3.84 5.17 10.83
N SER A 242 3.54 5.86 11.94
CA SER A 242 3.92 5.44 13.29
C SER A 242 3.32 4.07 13.66
N TYR A 243 2.01 3.91 13.53
CA TYR A 243 1.41 2.62 13.86
C TYR A 243 1.74 1.55 12.81
N TRP A 244 1.87 1.91 11.52
CA TRP A 244 2.27 0.95 10.49
C TRP A 244 3.67 0.39 10.73
N ALA A 245 4.63 1.22 11.14
CA ALA A 245 6.00 0.80 11.42
C ALA A 245 6.12 0.02 12.74
N LEU A 246 5.38 0.44 13.77
CA LEU A 246 5.50 -0.09 15.13
C LEU A 246 4.49 -1.22 15.46
N LEU A 247 3.60 -1.58 14.53
CA LEU A 247 2.53 -2.57 14.77
C LEU A 247 3.03 -3.93 15.30
N PRO A 248 4.19 -4.49 14.84
CA PRO A 248 4.74 -5.70 15.43
C PRO A 248 5.08 -5.54 16.91
N LEU A 249 5.66 -4.39 17.29
CA LEU A 249 6.00 -4.07 18.69
C LEU A 249 4.75 -3.78 19.52
N ILE A 250 3.73 -3.12 18.95
CA ILE A 250 2.42 -2.96 19.60
C ILE A 250 1.83 -4.33 19.95
N ALA A 251 1.84 -5.28 18.99
CA ALA A 251 1.35 -6.64 19.24
C ALA A 251 2.14 -7.35 20.34
N ARG A 252 3.48 -7.23 20.30
CA ARG A 252 4.39 -7.95 21.21
C ARG A 252 4.47 -7.30 22.59
N GLU A 253 4.67 -6.01 22.67
CA GLU A 253 4.99 -5.29 23.90
C GLU A 253 3.74 -4.76 24.64
N GLN A 254 2.81 -4.15 23.88
CA GLN A 254 1.60 -3.55 24.47
C GLN A 254 0.52 -4.61 24.76
N LEU A 255 0.26 -5.47 23.75
CA LEU A 255 -0.82 -6.45 23.81
C LEU A 255 -0.35 -7.83 24.25
N LYS A 256 0.97 -8.02 24.51
CA LYS A 256 1.59 -9.28 24.99
C LYS A 256 1.25 -10.49 24.11
N GLY A 257 1.10 -10.28 22.80
CA GLY A 257 0.73 -11.30 21.84
C GLY A 257 1.87 -11.76 20.94
N GLY A 258 1.67 -12.89 20.28
CA GLY A 258 2.59 -13.47 19.29
C GLY A 258 2.26 -13.07 17.85
N PRO A 259 2.89 -13.74 16.86
CA PRO A 259 2.70 -13.48 15.43
C PRO A 259 1.23 -13.65 14.99
N GLY A 260 0.49 -14.56 15.63
CA GLY A 260 -0.95 -14.73 15.38
C GLY A 260 -1.75 -13.47 15.70
N LEU A 261 -1.49 -12.82 16.85
CA LEU A 261 -2.15 -11.55 17.20
C LEU A 261 -1.75 -10.44 16.23
N PHE A 262 -0.47 -10.35 15.86
CA PHE A 262 -0.01 -9.39 14.85
C PHE A 262 -0.75 -9.58 13.52
N GLY A 263 -0.89 -10.82 13.05
CA GLY A 263 -1.66 -11.15 11.85
C GLY A 263 -3.12 -10.72 11.96
N VAL A 264 -3.76 -10.98 13.11
CA VAL A 264 -5.15 -10.55 13.38
C VAL A 264 -5.27 -9.03 13.38
N LEU A 265 -4.34 -8.29 14.00
CA LEU A 265 -4.36 -6.82 13.99
C LEU A 265 -4.27 -6.26 12.56
N VAL A 266 -3.35 -6.77 11.71
CA VAL A 266 -3.27 -6.36 10.31
C VAL A 266 -4.52 -6.75 9.53
N GLY A 267 -5.09 -7.94 9.81
CA GLY A 267 -6.38 -8.38 9.28
C GLY A 267 -7.53 -7.43 9.68
N CYS A 268 -7.58 -7.00 10.95
CA CYS A 268 -8.55 -6.02 11.44
C CYS A 268 -8.38 -4.66 10.73
N ILE A 269 -7.15 -4.19 10.49
CA ILE A 269 -6.91 -2.98 9.67
C ILE A 269 -7.50 -3.18 8.26
N GLY A 270 -7.26 -4.33 7.64
CA GLY A 270 -7.85 -4.68 6.34
C GLY A 270 -9.38 -4.70 6.36
N ALA A 271 -9.97 -5.37 7.34
CA ALA A 271 -11.43 -5.46 7.52
C ALA A 271 -12.06 -4.08 7.78
N GLY A 272 -11.42 -3.25 8.62
CA GLY A 272 -11.83 -1.88 8.87
C GLY A 272 -11.80 -1.01 7.60
N ALA A 273 -10.78 -1.20 6.76
CA ALA A 273 -10.71 -0.52 5.45
C ALA A 273 -11.86 -0.96 4.53
N VAL A 274 -12.15 -2.26 4.44
CA VAL A 274 -13.27 -2.78 3.63
C VAL A 274 -14.62 -2.26 4.15
N GLY A 275 -14.86 -2.34 5.47
CA GLY A 275 -16.06 -1.79 6.10
C GLY A 275 -16.20 -0.29 5.87
N GLY A 276 -15.12 0.47 6.04
CA GLY A 276 -15.07 1.89 5.76
C GLY A 276 -15.42 2.23 4.30
N ALA A 277 -14.97 1.41 3.34
CA ALA A 277 -15.26 1.59 1.91
C ALA A 277 -16.77 1.61 1.60
N MET A 278 -17.56 0.82 2.30
CA MET A 278 -19.00 0.72 2.07
C MET A 278 -19.73 2.03 2.39
N PHE A 279 -19.31 2.73 3.44
CA PHE A 279 -19.95 3.97 3.89
C PHE A 279 -19.33 5.22 3.29
N LEU A 280 -18.12 5.13 2.74
CA LEU A 280 -17.33 6.26 2.28
C LEU A 280 -18.03 7.10 1.17
N PRO A 281 -18.70 6.51 0.15
CA PRO A 281 -19.41 7.29 -0.86
C PRO A 281 -20.53 8.14 -0.27
N ALA A 282 -21.34 7.55 0.62
CA ALA A 282 -22.45 8.26 1.28
C ALA A 282 -21.92 9.38 2.21
N LEU A 283 -20.83 9.10 2.93
CA LEU A 283 -20.21 10.07 3.82
C LEU A 283 -19.62 11.25 3.04
N ARG A 284 -19.00 11.00 1.89
CA ARG A 284 -18.49 12.06 0.99
C ARG A 284 -19.59 12.88 0.35
N ALA A 285 -20.70 12.25 -0.03
CA ALA A 285 -21.83 12.96 -0.60
C ALA A 285 -22.43 13.95 0.41
N ARG A 286 -22.44 13.60 1.70
CA ARG A 286 -23.00 14.43 2.78
C ARG A 286 -22.02 15.49 3.30
N LEU A 287 -20.77 15.14 3.49
CA LEU A 287 -19.79 15.98 4.20
C LEU A 287 -18.72 16.61 3.29
N GLY A 288 -18.55 16.08 2.07
CA GLY A 288 -17.48 16.47 1.17
C GLY A 288 -16.13 15.81 1.51
N LEU A 289 -15.17 15.94 0.58
CA LEU A 289 -13.83 15.31 0.69
C LEU A 289 -13.03 15.81 1.88
N ASP A 290 -13.08 17.10 2.13
CA ASP A 290 -12.27 17.77 3.18
C ASP A 290 -12.67 17.30 4.57
N ARG A 291 -13.96 17.32 4.90
CA ARG A 291 -14.45 16.88 6.21
C ARG A 291 -14.27 15.38 6.42
N VAL A 292 -14.43 14.57 5.37
CA VAL A 292 -14.16 13.12 5.46
C VAL A 292 -12.71 12.84 5.76
N GLN A 293 -11.77 13.58 5.16
CA GLN A 293 -10.36 13.42 5.46
C GLN A 293 -10.02 13.89 6.89
N GLN A 294 -10.65 14.98 7.37
CA GLN A 294 -10.50 15.45 8.77
C GLN A 294 -11.03 14.42 9.77
N LEU A 295 -12.18 13.82 9.51
CA LEU A 295 -12.71 12.71 10.31
C LEU A 295 -11.78 11.52 10.31
N GLY A 296 -11.17 11.18 9.16
CA GLY A 296 -10.13 10.16 9.06
C GLY A 296 -8.92 10.48 9.93
N GLN A 297 -8.47 11.75 9.95
CA GLN A 297 -7.38 12.19 10.82
C GLN A 297 -7.73 12.03 12.31
N VAL A 298 -8.93 12.45 12.73
CA VAL A 298 -9.41 12.30 14.12
C VAL A 298 -9.51 10.81 14.49
N ALA A 299 -10.08 9.98 13.63
CA ALA A 299 -10.20 8.55 13.87
C ALA A 299 -8.81 7.86 13.95
N THR A 300 -7.84 8.28 13.12
CA THR A 300 -6.45 7.82 13.24
C THR A 300 -5.83 8.22 14.59
N THR A 301 -6.10 9.44 15.06
CA THR A 301 -5.65 9.89 16.40
C THR A 301 -6.23 9.00 17.51
N ILE A 302 -7.53 8.69 17.45
CA ILE A 302 -8.18 7.80 18.42
C ILE A 302 -7.57 6.39 18.36
N ALA A 303 -7.28 5.88 17.16
CA ALA A 303 -6.62 4.59 17.00
C ALA A 303 -5.21 4.58 17.59
N LEU A 304 -4.41 5.65 17.39
CA LEU A 304 -3.09 5.81 18.00
C LEU A 304 -3.16 5.83 19.54
N LEU A 305 -4.10 6.56 20.10
CA LEU A 305 -4.35 6.55 21.56
C LEU A 305 -4.78 5.16 22.04
N GLY A 306 -5.62 4.46 21.27
CA GLY A 306 -6.01 3.08 21.55
C GLY A 306 -4.80 2.15 21.59
N PHE A 307 -3.93 2.21 20.59
CA PHE A 307 -2.69 1.40 20.59
C PHE A 307 -1.71 1.78 21.70
N ALA A 308 -1.68 3.06 22.12
CA ALA A 308 -0.77 3.51 23.16
C ALA A 308 -1.23 3.12 24.58
N LEU A 309 -2.53 3.14 24.84
CA LEU A 309 -3.09 3.07 26.21
C LEU A 309 -3.79 1.75 26.52
N LEU A 310 -4.19 0.98 25.50
CA LEU A 310 -4.96 -0.25 25.71
C LEU A 310 -4.03 -1.46 25.67
N SER A 311 -4.05 -2.28 26.71
CA SER A 311 -3.25 -3.51 26.86
C SER A 311 -4.06 -4.79 26.61
N ILE A 312 -5.37 -4.67 26.36
CA ILE A 312 -6.27 -5.81 26.14
C ILE A 312 -6.34 -6.09 24.63
N PRO A 313 -6.02 -7.33 24.17
CA PRO A 313 -6.00 -7.66 22.73
C PRO A 313 -7.26 -7.29 21.97
N VAL A 314 -8.45 -7.53 22.55
CA VAL A 314 -9.74 -7.21 21.89
C VAL A 314 -9.89 -5.69 21.64
N LEU A 315 -9.45 -4.86 22.59
CA LEU A 315 -9.48 -3.41 22.43
C LEU A 315 -8.45 -2.95 21.38
N GLY A 316 -7.28 -3.62 21.32
CA GLY A 316 -6.30 -3.43 20.26
C GLY A 316 -6.85 -3.77 18.86
N MET A 317 -7.67 -4.84 18.74
CA MET A 317 -8.36 -5.19 17.52
C MET A 317 -9.39 -4.12 17.09
N LEU A 318 -10.13 -3.55 18.04
CA LEU A 318 -11.05 -2.44 17.78
C LEU A 318 -10.31 -1.18 17.31
N ALA A 319 -9.16 -0.86 17.94
CA ALA A 319 -8.29 0.22 17.49
C ALA A 319 -7.76 -0.04 16.07
N ALA A 320 -7.41 -1.29 15.75
CA ALA A 320 -6.96 -1.70 14.42
C ALA A 320 -8.07 -1.58 13.35
N LEU A 321 -9.30 -1.98 13.67
CA LEU A 321 -10.46 -1.77 12.79
C LEU A 321 -10.66 -0.28 12.50
N LEU A 322 -10.61 0.56 13.53
CA LEU A 322 -10.72 2.02 13.38
C LEU A 322 -9.57 2.59 12.56
N ALA A 323 -8.33 2.14 12.80
CA ALA A 323 -7.15 2.52 12.02
C ALA A 323 -7.33 2.19 10.52
N GLY A 324 -7.88 1.02 10.20
CA GLY A 324 -8.16 0.63 8.82
C GLY A 324 -9.22 1.48 8.13
N ALA A 325 -10.34 1.74 8.80
CA ALA A 325 -11.40 2.60 8.27
C ALA A 325 -10.90 4.04 8.05
N SER A 326 -10.17 4.59 9.02
CA SER A 326 -9.59 5.94 8.95
C SER A 326 -8.51 6.06 7.88
N TRP A 327 -7.67 5.03 7.74
CA TRP A 327 -6.67 4.95 6.67
C TRP A 327 -7.30 5.03 5.30
N LEU A 328 -8.32 4.21 5.03
CA LEU A 328 -8.99 4.22 3.73
C LEU A 328 -9.71 5.53 3.46
N ALA A 329 -10.40 6.09 4.46
CA ALA A 329 -11.09 7.36 4.33
C ALA A 329 -10.13 8.48 3.94
N SER A 330 -8.97 8.57 4.59
CA SER A 330 -7.96 9.58 4.32
C SER A 330 -7.24 9.32 2.99
N LEU A 331 -6.73 8.09 2.77
CA LEU A 331 -6.02 7.70 1.54
C LEU A 331 -6.87 7.99 0.31
N SER A 332 -8.12 7.51 0.31
CA SER A 332 -9.02 7.66 -0.81
C SER A 332 -9.46 9.11 -1.02
N SER A 333 -9.65 9.90 0.05
CA SER A 333 -10.03 11.32 -0.07
C SER A 333 -8.88 12.16 -0.61
N LEU A 334 -7.65 11.95 -0.13
CA LEU A 334 -6.46 12.64 -0.63
C LEU A 334 -6.14 12.25 -2.07
N ASN A 335 -6.31 10.97 -2.44
CA ASN A 335 -6.11 10.50 -3.80
C ASN A 335 -7.10 11.16 -4.78
N VAL A 336 -8.40 11.19 -4.43
CA VAL A 336 -9.42 11.85 -5.24
C VAL A 336 -9.17 13.35 -5.33
N ALA A 337 -8.80 14.00 -4.22
CA ALA A 337 -8.46 15.42 -4.21
C ALA A 337 -7.27 15.74 -5.12
N ALA A 338 -6.23 14.89 -5.12
CA ALA A 338 -5.10 15.02 -6.04
C ALA A 338 -5.52 14.88 -7.50
N GLN A 339 -6.39 13.92 -7.83
CA GLN A 339 -6.90 13.75 -9.19
C GLN A 339 -7.74 14.94 -9.65
N LEU A 340 -8.61 15.46 -8.79
CA LEU A 340 -9.48 16.61 -9.11
C LEU A 340 -8.71 17.94 -9.22
N ALA A 341 -7.56 18.05 -8.55
CA ALA A 341 -6.72 19.23 -8.63
C ALA A 341 -6.02 19.41 -9.98
N MET A 342 -6.07 18.40 -10.88
CA MET A 342 -5.29 18.39 -12.11
C MET A 342 -6.17 18.26 -13.35
N SER A 343 -5.79 18.97 -14.44
CA SER A 343 -6.36 18.77 -15.78
C SER A 343 -5.93 17.42 -16.36
N GLU A 344 -6.73 16.88 -17.30
CA GLU A 344 -6.47 15.54 -17.88
C GLU A 344 -5.04 15.32 -18.41
N PRO A 345 -4.44 16.25 -19.20
CA PRO A 345 -3.11 16.02 -19.76
C PRO A 345 -1.99 16.00 -18.72
N LEU A 346 -2.19 16.61 -17.55
CA LEU A 346 -1.20 16.70 -16.48
C LEU A 346 -1.43 15.71 -15.33
N ARG A 347 -2.56 15.00 -15.34
CA ARG A 347 -2.98 14.12 -14.25
C ARG A 347 -1.98 13.00 -13.97
N GLY A 348 -1.40 12.39 -15.01
CA GLY A 348 -0.41 11.31 -14.83
C GLY A 348 0.83 11.76 -14.05
N ARG A 349 1.37 12.94 -14.40
CA ARG A 349 2.58 13.50 -13.74
C ARG A 349 2.31 13.92 -12.30
N GLY A 350 1.19 14.57 -12.07
CA GLY A 350 0.82 14.98 -10.72
C GLY A 350 0.49 13.79 -9.80
N MET A 351 -0.10 12.71 -10.35
CA MET A 351 -0.32 11.48 -9.58
C MET A 351 0.98 10.75 -9.27
N ALA A 352 1.98 10.79 -10.15
CA ALA A 352 3.32 10.27 -9.84
C ALA A 352 3.96 11.03 -8.68
N LEU A 353 3.83 12.38 -8.65
CA LEU A 353 4.30 13.19 -7.53
C LEU A 353 3.53 12.88 -6.23
N TYR A 354 2.20 12.74 -6.30
CA TYR A 354 1.39 12.34 -5.15
C TYR A 354 1.82 10.98 -4.58
N THR A 355 2.06 10.00 -5.46
CA THR A 355 2.55 8.66 -5.07
C THR A 355 3.95 8.73 -4.44
N ALA A 356 4.84 9.56 -4.99
CA ALA A 356 6.15 9.81 -4.41
C ALA A 356 6.03 10.43 -3.01
N VAL A 357 5.19 11.45 -2.82
CA VAL A 357 4.94 12.03 -1.48
C VAL A 357 4.38 10.99 -0.52
N PHE A 358 3.44 10.16 -0.96
CA PHE A 358 2.85 9.09 -0.14
C PHE A 358 3.93 8.11 0.39
N TYR A 359 4.70 7.50 -0.50
CA TYR A 359 5.74 6.53 -0.11
C TYR A 359 6.92 7.20 0.59
N GLY A 360 7.28 8.42 0.20
CA GLY A 360 8.29 9.21 0.88
C GLY A 360 7.92 9.52 2.33
N CYS A 361 6.66 9.89 2.60
CA CYS A 361 6.15 10.10 3.95
C CYS A 361 6.10 8.81 4.77
N LEU A 362 5.74 7.67 4.15
CA LEU A 362 5.79 6.38 4.84
C LEU A 362 7.23 6.00 5.22
N ALA A 363 8.19 6.16 4.32
CA ALA A 363 9.58 5.85 4.60
C ALA A 363 10.18 6.80 5.65
N ALA A 364 10.09 8.12 5.44
CA ALA A 364 10.65 9.12 6.34
C ALA A 364 9.95 9.11 7.71
N GLY A 365 8.62 8.97 7.73
CA GLY A 365 7.85 8.89 8.97
C GLY A 365 8.15 7.61 9.75
N SER A 366 8.34 6.46 9.07
CA SER A 366 8.76 5.22 9.74
C SER A 366 10.14 5.34 10.37
N LEU A 367 11.11 5.96 9.67
CA LEU A 367 12.43 6.27 10.24
C LEU A 367 12.32 7.16 11.48
N LEU A 368 11.56 8.25 11.35
CA LEU A 368 11.35 9.21 12.44
C LEU A 368 10.77 8.50 13.68
N TRP A 369 9.64 7.83 13.52
CA TRP A 369 8.94 7.21 14.64
C TRP A 369 9.67 5.98 15.19
N GLY A 370 10.36 5.20 14.34
CA GLY A 370 11.23 4.13 14.78
C GLY A 370 12.36 4.64 15.66
N GLN A 371 13.01 5.75 15.26
CA GLN A 371 14.07 6.36 16.04
C GLN A 371 13.57 6.98 17.36
N VAL A 372 12.43 7.67 17.33
CA VAL A 372 11.80 8.21 18.56
C VAL A 372 11.45 7.07 19.52
N ALA A 373 10.90 5.97 19.02
CA ALA A 373 10.54 4.82 19.84
C ALA A 373 11.77 4.13 20.47
N THR A 374 12.90 4.12 19.77
CA THR A 374 14.17 3.58 20.30
C THR A 374 14.71 4.46 21.44
N TRP A 375 14.56 5.78 21.34
CA TRP A 375 15.03 6.70 22.39
C TRP A 375 14.08 6.83 23.58
N THR A 376 12.80 6.48 23.39
CA THR A 376 11.77 6.65 24.41
C THR A 376 11.08 5.32 24.74
N SER A 377 9.92 5.10 24.14
CA SER A 377 9.16 3.84 24.18
C SER A 377 8.12 3.84 23.06
N VAL A 378 7.56 2.67 22.74
CA VAL A 378 6.45 2.53 21.79
C VAL A 378 5.26 3.38 22.25
N THR A 379 4.90 3.32 23.53
CA THR A 379 3.79 4.12 24.11
C THR A 379 4.02 5.62 23.93
N ALA A 380 5.17 6.13 24.37
CA ALA A 380 5.49 7.56 24.27
C ALA A 380 5.48 8.04 22.81
N THR A 381 5.99 7.23 21.90
CA THR A 381 5.99 7.53 20.45
C THR A 381 4.59 7.61 19.88
N LEU A 382 3.71 6.68 20.22
CA LEU A 382 2.31 6.69 19.75
C LEU A 382 1.54 7.88 20.33
N LEU A 383 1.79 8.26 21.58
CA LEU A 383 1.22 9.47 22.18
C LEU A 383 1.74 10.74 21.50
N ALA A 384 3.04 10.81 21.20
CA ALA A 384 3.63 11.94 20.46
C ALA A 384 3.06 12.03 19.03
N ALA A 385 2.91 10.89 18.34
CA ALA A 385 2.27 10.84 17.03
C ALA A 385 0.79 11.27 17.10
N ALA A 386 0.05 10.86 18.13
CA ALA A 386 -1.32 11.29 18.36
C ALA A 386 -1.41 12.81 18.61
N ALA A 387 -0.52 13.36 19.45
CA ALA A 387 -0.46 14.79 19.71
C ALA A 387 -0.14 15.60 18.42
N LEU A 388 0.83 15.13 17.62
CA LEU A 388 1.16 15.74 16.33
C LEU A 388 -0.01 15.60 15.34
N ALA A 389 -0.75 14.50 15.36
CA ALA A 389 -1.94 14.30 14.53
C ALA A 389 -3.06 15.28 14.89
N VAL A 390 -3.25 15.59 16.18
CA VAL A 390 -4.17 16.66 16.64
C VAL A 390 -3.67 18.03 16.20
N ALA A 391 -2.39 18.32 16.42
CA ALA A 391 -1.80 19.60 16.01
C ALA A 391 -1.92 19.83 14.49
N ALA A 392 -1.83 18.76 13.69
CA ALA A 392 -2.00 18.81 12.23
C ALA A 392 -3.41 19.21 11.77
N LEU A 393 -4.43 19.11 12.64
CA LEU A 393 -5.80 19.59 12.33
C LEU A 393 -5.87 21.12 12.24
N LEU A 394 -4.99 21.84 12.94
CA LEU A 394 -4.98 23.31 12.92
C LEU A 394 -4.60 23.85 11.53
N PRO A 395 -3.44 23.53 10.95
CA PRO A 395 -3.09 23.94 9.59
C PRO A 395 -4.01 23.31 8.53
N ALA A 396 -4.58 22.13 8.80
CA ALA A 396 -5.51 21.49 7.91
C ALA A 396 -6.77 22.33 7.60
N ARG A 397 -7.24 23.13 8.55
CA ARG A 397 -8.39 24.06 8.35
C ARG A 397 -8.09 25.14 7.30
N HIS A 398 -6.85 25.53 7.14
CA HIS A 398 -6.39 26.53 6.16
C HIS A 398 -5.98 25.92 4.81
N LEU A 399 -6.03 24.58 4.69
CA LEU A 399 -5.63 23.84 3.51
C LEU A 399 -6.81 23.00 2.96
N PRO A 400 -7.95 23.61 2.57
CA PRO A 400 -9.11 22.86 2.09
C PRO A 400 -8.78 22.07 0.84
N ILE A 401 -9.26 20.79 0.77
CA ILE A 401 -9.09 19.91 -0.35
C ILE A 401 -10.41 19.69 -1.10
N GLY A 402 -10.35 19.41 -2.42
CA GLY A 402 -11.56 19.15 -3.22
C GLY A 402 -12.34 20.40 -3.61
N ALA A 403 -11.84 21.60 -3.31
CA ALA A 403 -12.38 22.82 -3.90
C ALA A 403 -12.07 22.81 -5.42
N ARG A 404 -13.09 23.00 -6.26
CA ARG A 404 -12.86 23.25 -7.70
C ARG A 404 -11.93 24.45 -7.83
N PRO A 405 -10.95 24.42 -8.78
CA PRO A 405 -10.20 25.62 -9.09
C PRO A 405 -11.24 26.72 -9.42
N ALA A 406 -11.12 27.87 -8.77
CA ALA A 406 -11.84 29.05 -9.18
C ALA A 406 -11.49 29.27 -10.64
N GLY A 407 -12.50 29.22 -11.52
CA GLY A 407 -12.39 29.33 -12.96
C GLY A 407 -11.85 30.66 -13.40
#